data_145a67d5dae68eb4d76264281ff77536
#
_entry.id   145a67d5dae68eb4d76264281ff77536
#
_cell.length_a   1.000
_cell.length_b   1.000
_cell.length_c   1.000
_cell.angle_alpha   90.00
_cell.angle_beta   90.00
_cell.angle_gamma   90.00
#
_symmetry.space_group_name_H-M   'P 1'
#
loop_
_entity.id
_entity.type
_entity.pdbx_description
1 polymer ?
#
loop_
_entity_poly.entity_id
_entity_poly.type
_entity_poly.pdbx_seq_one_letter_code
_entity_poly.pdbx_strand_id
1 'polypeptide(L)'
;TRILKNEPLGTYSLYENQIDFAVAYGTIDVIDFNLDGYLDFVISGADSVSQFAGKIHSLTSKVYINNSGDSFSEISEIRGARVAKFVDIDQDMLPDLIVNGTTQIGDELSTFTKIFINDLDVINSSPTPPSSLTAFAVSTRAIFTWGAGEDDINNPANLYYNIRVGTSPGGNQLLSSAVKFNFSNIGQLLIREFNQIPHGNYYWSVQSIDGSGQKSAWTQEETFFISRLVTSTQSLPGVYYSSAGWADYNNDELLDLVLTGVTFSGPSVTNLYKSSGGLLYQDLNQEMNSFFGGHIS
;
A
#
# COMPACT_ATOMS: atom_id res chain seq x y z
N THR A 1 24.96 -6.76 -11.77
CA THR A 1 23.59 -6.59 -11.20
C THR A 1 23.21 -7.86 -10.48
N ARG A 2 22.56 -7.72 -9.33
CA ARG A 2 22.02 -8.85 -8.56
C ARG A 2 20.50 -8.73 -8.51
N ILE A 3 19.83 -9.80 -8.87
CA ILE A 3 18.38 -9.94 -8.73
C ILE A 3 18.13 -10.76 -7.48
N LEU A 4 17.27 -10.25 -6.62
CA LEU A 4 16.83 -10.93 -5.40
C LEU A 4 15.37 -11.35 -5.57
N LYS A 5 15.10 -12.62 -5.31
CA LYS A 5 13.75 -13.16 -5.27
C LYS A 5 13.18 -12.97 -3.87
N ASN A 6 11.96 -12.45 -3.80
CA ASN A 6 11.23 -12.35 -2.55
C ASN A 6 10.70 -13.74 -2.17
N GLU A 7 11.04 -14.20 -0.97
CA GLU A 7 10.63 -15.49 -0.43
C GLU A 7 9.58 -15.28 0.68
N PRO A 8 8.82 -16.34 1.03
CA PRO A 8 7.89 -16.27 2.14
C PRO A 8 8.55 -15.75 3.43
N LEU A 9 7.77 -15.08 4.27
CA LEU A 9 8.21 -14.48 5.55
C LEU A 9 9.15 -13.26 5.42
N GLY A 10 9.18 -12.60 4.25
CA GLY A 10 9.95 -11.37 4.06
C GLY A 10 11.46 -11.58 3.96
N THR A 11 11.90 -12.77 3.62
CA THR A 11 13.29 -13.06 3.29
C THR A 11 13.56 -12.92 1.79
N TYR A 12 14.83 -12.80 1.40
CA TYR A 12 15.24 -12.71 0.01
C TYR A 12 16.30 -13.74 -0.29
N SER A 13 16.16 -14.44 -1.42
CA SER A 13 17.19 -15.30 -1.99
C SER A 13 17.80 -14.69 -3.23
N LEU A 14 19.02 -15.10 -3.59
CA LEU A 14 19.59 -14.71 -4.88
C LEU A 14 18.84 -15.47 -5.98
N TYR A 15 18.44 -14.73 -7.01
CA TYR A 15 17.95 -15.34 -8.24
C TYR A 15 19.11 -16.10 -8.92
N GLU A 16 18.88 -17.33 -9.34
CA GLU A 16 19.95 -18.21 -9.84
C GLU A 16 20.58 -17.69 -11.15
N ASN A 17 19.77 -17.19 -12.06
CA ASN A 17 20.18 -16.69 -13.37
C ASN A 17 20.51 -15.19 -13.30
N GLN A 18 21.65 -14.84 -12.68
CA GLN A 18 22.09 -13.46 -12.56
C GLN A 18 22.48 -12.85 -13.91
N ILE A 19 22.24 -11.56 -14.04
CA ILE A 19 22.66 -10.79 -15.21
C ILE A 19 24.09 -10.30 -15.00
N ASP A 20 24.98 -10.68 -15.91
CA ASP A 20 26.37 -10.22 -15.91
C ASP A 20 26.52 -8.83 -16.54
N PHE A 21 25.76 -7.88 -16.00
CA PHE A 21 25.86 -6.47 -16.38
C PHE A 21 25.72 -5.59 -15.15
N ALA A 22 26.68 -4.73 -14.95
CA ALA A 22 26.70 -3.80 -13.83
C ALA A 22 27.03 -2.39 -14.31
N VAL A 23 26.37 -1.41 -13.72
CA VAL A 23 26.60 0.01 -14.00
C VAL A 23 26.86 0.77 -12.72
N ALA A 24 27.68 1.82 -12.83
CA ALA A 24 27.81 2.86 -11.80
C ALA A 24 26.94 4.06 -12.16
N TYR A 25 26.46 4.77 -11.14
CA TYR A 25 25.57 5.95 -11.30
C TYR A 25 24.37 5.69 -12.20
N GLY A 26 23.83 4.48 -12.08
CA GLY A 26 22.81 3.97 -12.98
C GLY A 26 21.39 4.21 -12.53
N THR A 27 20.48 3.96 -13.44
CA THR A 27 19.04 3.89 -13.23
C THR A 27 18.52 2.54 -13.70
N ILE A 28 17.40 2.11 -13.11
CA ILE A 28 16.62 0.98 -13.57
C ILE A 28 15.18 1.42 -13.74
N ASP A 29 14.51 0.89 -14.73
CA ASP A 29 13.08 1.00 -14.89
C ASP A 29 12.49 -0.34 -15.26
N VAL A 30 11.23 -0.59 -14.86
CA VAL A 30 10.61 -1.90 -14.94
C VAL A 30 9.21 -1.73 -15.52
N ILE A 31 8.86 -2.57 -16.51
CA ILE A 31 7.56 -2.63 -17.15
C ILE A 31 7.42 -3.97 -17.87
N ASP A 32 6.23 -4.39 -18.20
CA ASP A 32 6.00 -5.47 -19.15
C ASP A 32 6.11 -4.90 -20.58
N PHE A 33 7.32 -4.95 -21.14
CA PHE A 33 7.65 -4.26 -22.39
C PHE A 33 7.13 -5.00 -23.62
N ASN A 34 7.09 -6.33 -23.55
CA ASN A 34 6.65 -7.19 -24.64
C ASN A 34 5.22 -7.71 -24.47
N LEU A 35 4.53 -7.32 -23.39
CA LEU A 35 3.16 -7.71 -23.05
C LEU A 35 2.97 -9.23 -22.93
N ASP A 36 3.91 -9.91 -22.28
CA ASP A 36 3.83 -11.36 -22.02
C ASP A 36 3.36 -11.70 -20.59
N GLY A 37 3.03 -10.68 -19.80
CA GLY A 37 2.57 -10.80 -18.41
C GLY A 37 3.70 -10.87 -17.38
N TYR A 38 4.95 -10.75 -17.82
CA TYR A 38 6.12 -10.71 -16.96
C TYR A 38 6.84 -9.37 -17.05
N LEU A 39 7.33 -8.87 -15.92
CA LEU A 39 8.01 -7.59 -15.90
C LEU A 39 9.43 -7.68 -16.47
N ASP A 40 9.69 -6.82 -17.42
CA ASP A 40 10.97 -6.57 -18.05
C ASP A 40 11.67 -5.39 -17.39
N PHE A 41 12.90 -5.10 -17.76
CA PHE A 41 13.56 -3.93 -17.23
C PHE A 41 14.60 -3.35 -18.18
N VAL A 42 14.89 -2.07 -18.03
CA VAL A 42 16.04 -1.39 -18.62
C VAL A 42 17.00 -0.97 -17.52
N ILE A 43 18.28 -1.24 -17.70
CA ILE A 43 19.37 -0.75 -16.85
C ILE A 43 20.20 0.24 -17.65
N SER A 44 20.47 1.41 -17.07
CA SER A 44 21.27 2.47 -17.69
C SER A 44 22.32 2.98 -16.73
N GLY A 45 23.47 3.38 -17.25
CA GLY A 45 24.51 4.00 -16.44
C GLY A 45 25.91 3.87 -17.05
N ALA A 46 26.93 4.07 -16.23
CA ALA A 46 28.32 3.90 -16.62
C ALA A 46 28.74 2.42 -16.48
N ASP A 47 29.08 1.77 -17.57
CA ASP A 47 29.59 0.40 -17.59
C ASP A 47 31.08 0.32 -17.28
N SER A 48 31.83 1.44 -17.44
CA SER A 48 33.21 1.56 -17.03
C SER A 48 33.52 2.91 -16.39
N VAL A 49 34.18 2.86 -15.23
CA VAL A 49 34.56 4.04 -14.44
C VAL A 49 36.04 3.89 -14.04
N SER A 50 36.82 4.95 -14.18
CA SER A 50 38.21 4.96 -13.70
C SER A 50 38.28 4.88 -12.18
N GLN A 51 39.05 3.93 -11.65
CA GLN A 51 39.22 3.75 -10.20
C GLN A 51 39.87 4.96 -9.51
N PHE A 52 40.67 5.76 -10.22
CA PHE A 52 41.48 6.83 -9.64
C PHE A 52 40.93 8.25 -9.81
N ALA A 53 39.98 8.46 -10.71
CA ALA A 53 39.49 9.81 -11.03
C ALA A 53 37.95 9.94 -11.10
N GLY A 54 37.22 8.88 -10.87
CA GLY A 54 35.75 8.90 -11.05
C GLY A 54 35.33 9.24 -12.50
N LYS A 55 36.26 9.15 -13.47
CA LYS A 55 35.90 9.42 -14.86
C LYS A 55 35.04 8.30 -15.43
N ILE A 56 33.90 8.70 -15.97
CA ILE A 56 33.03 7.83 -16.74
C ILE A 56 33.71 7.61 -18.12
N HIS A 57 33.97 6.37 -18.48
CA HIS A 57 34.57 6.01 -19.74
C HIS A 57 33.54 5.63 -20.79
N SER A 58 32.46 5.01 -20.36
CA SER A 58 31.41 4.55 -21.25
C SER A 58 30.05 4.61 -20.53
N LEU A 59 29.06 4.99 -21.27
CA LEU A 59 27.67 4.98 -20.85
C LEU A 59 26.90 4.00 -21.72
N THR A 60 26.00 3.23 -21.13
CA THR A 60 25.16 2.31 -21.87
C THR A 60 23.84 2.05 -21.17
N SER A 61 22.85 1.69 -21.95
CA SER A 61 21.57 1.14 -21.47
C SER A 61 21.32 -0.19 -22.13
N LYS A 62 20.83 -1.14 -21.38
CA LYS A 62 20.44 -2.47 -21.87
C LYS A 62 19.03 -2.79 -21.44
N VAL A 63 18.23 -3.29 -22.39
CA VAL A 63 16.88 -3.77 -22.17
C VAL A 63 16.91 -5.29 -22.04
N TYR A 64 16.27 -5.80 -21.02
CA TYR A 64 16.18 -7.21 -20.70
C TYR A 64 14.74 -7.66 -20.65
N ILE A 65 14.43 -8.69 -21.41
CA ILE A 65 13.13 -9.37 -21.39
C ILE A 65 13.18 -10.53 -20.40
N ASN A 66 12.14 -10.61 -19.60
CA ASN A 66 11.91 -11.68 -18.64
C ASN A 66 11.28 -12.88 -19.33
N ASN A 67 11.98 -13.98 -19.44
CA ASN A 67 11.47 -15.20 -20.05
C ASN A 67 10.65 -16.00 -19.02
N SER A 68 9.43 -15.59 -18.77
CA SER A 68 8.46 -16.26 -17.89
C SER A 68 8.95 -16.51 -16.45
N GLY A 69 9.83 -15.64 -15.94
CA GLY A 69 10.38 -15.75 -14.59
C GLY A 69 11.62 -16.65 -14.48
N ASP A 70 12.01 -17.35 -15.54
CA ASP A 70 13.10 -18.33 -15.51
C ASP A 70 14.47 -17.74 -15.88
N SER A 71 14.51 -16.74 -16.74
CA SER A 71 15.74 -16.09 -17.19
C SER A 71 15.46 -14.72 -17.78
N PHE A 72 16.52 -13.99 -18.09
CA PHE A 72 16.44 -12.70 -18.77
C PHE A 72 17.28 -12.73 -20.05
N SER A 73 16.70 -12.25 -21.14
CA SER A 73 17.37 -12.09 -22.44
C SER A 73 17.61 -10.63 -22.74
N GLU A 74 18.85 -10.28 -23.07
CA GLU A 74 19.18 -8.94 -23.57
C GLU A 74 18.67 -8.79 -25.02
N ILE A 75 17.86 -7.76 -25.27
CA ILE A 75 17.31 -7.49 -26.61
C ILE A 75 17.89 -6.23 -27.23
N SER A 76 18.46 -5.33 -26.48
CA SER A 76 18.97 -4.06 -26.99
C SER A 76 20.09 -3.51 -26.11
N GLU A 77 21.11 -2.96 -26.77
CA GLU A 77 22.16 -2.13 -26.16
C GLU A 77 22.15 -0.75 -26.81
N ILE A 78 22.01 0.31 -25.99
CA ILE A 78 22.02 1.70 -26.45
C ILE A 78 23.24 2.41 -25.87
N ARG A 79 24.28 2.53 -26.68
CA ARG A 79 25.55 3.15 -26.28
C ARG A 79 25.41 4.64 -26.07
N GLY A 80 26.13 5.17 -25.08
CA GLY A 80 26.08 6.57 -24.68
C GLY A 80 24.85 6.91 -23.79
N ALA A 81 23.92 6.00 -23.57
CA ALA A 81 22.74 6.23 -22.80
C ALA A 81 23.04 6.19 -21.29
N ARG A 82 22.66 7.23 -20.58
CA ARG A 82 22.83 7.40 -19.14
C ARG A 82 21.55 7.12 -18.36
N VAL A 83 20.42 7.52 -18.92
CA VAL A 83 19.09 7.35 -18.35
C VAL A 83 18.20 6.77 -19.42
N ALA A 84 17.47 5.75 -19.09
CA ALA A 84 16.40 5.21 -19.92
C ALA A 84 15.15 5.03 -19.05
N LYS A 85 13.99 5.28 -19.64
CA LYS A 85 12.69 5.18 -19.00
C LYS A 85 11.66 4.66 -19.96
N PHE A 86 10.82 3.77 -19.48
CA PHE A 86 9.64 3.34 -20.19
C PHE A 86 8.51 4.35 -20.00
N VAL A 87 7.76 4.59 -21.05
CA VAL A 87 6.60 5.48 -21.07
C VAL A 87 5.80 5.21 -22.36
N ASP A 88 4.50 5.24 -22.27
CA ASP A 88 3.60 5.23 -23.44
C ASP A 88 3.52 6.69 -23.96
N ILE A 89 4.27 7.01 -25.02
CA ILE A 89 4.44 8.38 -25.53
C ILE A 89 3.34 8.74 -26.52
N ASP A 90 2.97 7.79 -27.38
CA ASP A 90 1.98 8.01 -28.45
C ASP A 90 0.57 7.56 -28.07
N GLN A 91 0.39 7.04 -26.86
CA GLN A 91 -0.87 6.61 -26.25
C GLN A 91 -1.54 5.47 -26.97
N ASP A 92 -0.74 4.54 -27.48
CA ASP A 92 -1.20 3.30 -28.11
C ASP A 92 -1.34 2.13 -27.11
N MET A 93 -1.08 2.37 -25.81
CA MET A 93 -1.10 1.43 -24.70
C MET A 93 0.08 0.45 -24.69
N LEU A 94 1.10 0.67 -25.52
CA LEU A 94 2.36 -0.05 -25.50
C LEU A 94 3.44 0.80 -24.80
N PRO A 95 4.33 0.21 -24.01
CA PRO A 95 5.41 0.95 -23.38
C PRO A 95 6.53 1.24 -24.38
N ASP A 96 6.77 2.52 -24.65
CA ASP A 96 7.91 3.02 -25.41
C ASP A 96 9.13 3.22 -24.52
N LEU A 97 10.27 3.56 -25.14
CA LEU A 97 11.50 3.82 -24.42
C LEU A 97 12.05 5.21 -24.77
N ILE A 98 12.15 6.08 -23.76
CA ILE A 98 12.90 7.33 -23.86
C ILE A 98 14.30 7.18 -23.26
N VAL A 99 15.30 7.67 -23.96
CA VAL A 99 16.71 7.56 -23.58
C VAL A 99 17.40 8.89 -23.69
N ASN A 100 18.13 9.24 -22.64
CA ASN A 100 18.99 10.43 -22.62
C ASN A 100 20.43 10.04 -22.36
N GLY A 101 21.37 10.69 -23.03
CA GLY A 101 22.76 10.37 -22.85
C GLY A 101 23.72 11.31 -23.55
N THR A 102 24.97 10.84 -23.67
CA THR A 102 26.06 11.55 -24.36
C THR A 102 26.71 10.64 -25.35
N THR A 103 27.12 11.19 -26.49
CA THR A 103 27.96 10.52 -27.47
C THR A 103 29.19 11.36 -27.71
N GLN A 104 30.30 10.70 -28.02
CA GLN A 104 31.53 11.37 -28.41
C GLN A 104 31.61 11.34 -29.93
N ILE A 105 31.79 12.52 -30.54
CA ILE A 105 32.04 12.69 -31.98
C ILE A 105 33.38 13.40 -32.15
N GLY A 106 34.40 12.63 -32.47
CA GLY A 106 35.78 13.10 -32.43
C GLY A 106 36.20 13.41 -30.99
N ASP A 107 36.67 14.63 -30.74
CA ASP A 107 37.06 15.12 -29.42
C ASP A 107 35.92 15.84 -28.69
N GLU A 108 34.76 16.00 -29.31
CA GLU A 108 33.63 16.72 -28.77
C GLU A 108 32.59 15.77 -28.14
N LEU A 109 32.09 16.15 -26.97
CA LEU A 109 30.94 15.51 -26.32
C LEU A 109 29.64 16.18 -26.80
N SER A 110 28.74 15.39 -27.33
CA SER A 110 27.41 15.81 -27.71
C SER A 110 26.36 15.09 -26.83
N THR A 111 25.28 15.76 -26.50
CA THR A 111 24.15 15.16 -25.78
C THR A 111 23.06 14.76 -26.75
N PHE A 112 22.30 13.73 -26.41
CA PHE A 112 21.13 13.31 -27.19
C PHE A 112 19.97 12.92 -26.27
N THR A 113 18.76 13.05 -26.79
CA THR A 113 17.55 12.40 -26.32
C THR A 113 16.93 11.65 -27.49
N LYS A 114 16.64 10.38 -27.32
CA LYS A 114 16.00 9.54 -28.32
C LYS A 114 14.76 8.90 -27.75
N ILE A 115 13.78 8.71 -28.60
CA ILE A 115 12.55 7.96 -28.35
C ILE A 115 12.58 6.74 -29.27
N PHE A 116 12.28 5.60 -28.71
CA PHE A 116 12.08 4.34 -29.43
C PHE A 116 10.64 3.96 -29.23
N ILE A 117 9.86 3.97 -30.29
CA ILE A 117 8.46 3.55 -30.29
C ILE A 117 8.41 2.03 -30.33
N ASN A 118 7.56 1.47 -29.50
CA ASN A 118 7.26 0.03 -29.48
C ASN A 118 6.19 -0.23 -30.54
N ASP A 119 6.50 -1.01 -31.54
CA ASP A 119 5.62 -1.32 -32.67
C ASP A 119 5.14 -2.78 -32.64
N LEU A 120 4.95 -3.34 -31.46
CA LEU A 120 4.38 -4.68 -31.30
C LEU A 120 2.97 -4.72 -31.88
N ASP A 121 2.71 -5.77 -32.67
CA ASP A 121 1.37 -6.06 -33.21
C ASP A 121 0.53 -6.82 -32.16
N VAL A 122 0.35 -6.19 -31.00
CA VAL A 122 -0.44 -6.71 -29.87
C VAL A 122 -1.42 -5.63 -29.43
N ILE A 123 -2.65 -6.02 -29.20
CA ILE A 123 -3.66 -5.13 -28.62
C ILE A 123 -3.65 -5.31 -27.12
N ASN A 124 -3.41 -4.22 -26.40
CA ASN A 124 -3.59 -4.16 -24.95
C ASN A 124 -4.84 -3.36 -24.59
N SER A 125 -5.50 -3.72 -23.52
CA SER A 125 -6.61 -2.96 -22.97
C SER A 125 -6.40 -2.67 -21.49
N SER A 126 -6.97 -1.59 -21.00
CA SER A 126 -6.88 -1.29 -19.56
C SER A 126 -7.57 -2.38 -18.74
N PRO A 127 -7.03 -2.76 -17.59
CA PRO A 127 -7.64 -3.76 -16.71
C PRO A 127 -9.01 -3.29 -16.19
N THR A 128 -9.81 -4.23 -15.70
CA THR A 128 -11.06 -3.90 -15.01
C THR A 128 -10.79 -3.36 -13.61
N PRO A 129 -11.67 -2.49 -13.06
CA PRO A 129 -11.55 -2.06 -11.68
C PRO A 129 -11.62 -3.25 -10.70
N PRO A 130 -10.96 -3.15 -9.53
CA PRO A 130 -11.10 -4.11 -8.45
C PRO A 130 -12.56 -4.30 -8.00
N SER A 131 -12.83 -5.44 -7.39
CA SER A 131 -14.17 -5.81 -6.91
C SER A 131 -14.17 -6.02 -5.38
N SER A 132 -15.36 -6.24 -4.80
CA SER A 132 -15.50 -6.70 -3.40
C SER A 132 -14.75 -5.85 -2.38
N LEU A 133 -14.86 -4.53 -2.49
CA LEU A 133 -14.21 -3.60 -1.58
C LEU A 133 -14.78 -3.73 -0.16
N THR A 134 -13.89 -3.87 0.84
CA THR A 134 -14.28 -3.80 2.25
C THR A 134 -13.32 -2.94 3.05
N ALA A 135 -13.85 -2.22 4.04
CA ALA A 135 -13.07 -1.49 5.02
C ALA A 135 -13.48 -1.91 6.44
N PHE A 136 -12.52 -2.32 7.23
CA PHE A 136 -12.70 -2.59 8.66
C PHE A 136 -11.97 -1.53 9.47
N ALA A 137 -12.75 -0.72 10.21
CA ALA A 137 -12.23 0.39 11.01
C ALA A 137 -12.44 0.14 12.51
N VAL A 138 -11.39 0.28 13.30
CA VAL A 138 -11.42 0.16 14.75
C VAL A 138 -10.44 1.15 15.40
N SER A 139 -10.91 1.92 16.38
CA SER A 139 -10.10 2.98 16.99
C SER A 139 -9.57 3.95 15.92
N THR A 140 -8.25 4.11 15.81
CA THR A 140 -7.57 4.96 14.82
C THR A 140 -6.97 4.15 13.66
N ARG A 141 -7.38 2.89 13.49
CA ARG A 141 -6.87 1.96 12.49
C ARG A 141 -7.95 1.60 11.49
N ALA A 142 -7.58 1.50 10.22
CA ALA A 142 -8.43 0.93 9.19
C ALA A 142 -7.65 -0.09 8.34
N ILE A 143 -8.32 -1.19 7.99
CA ILE A 143 -7.83 -2.22 7.09
C ILE A 143 -8.74 -2.24 5.89
N PHE A 144 -8.17 -2.13 4.71
CA PHE A 144 -8.87 -2.17 3.42
C PHE A 144 -8.51 -3.46 2.71
N THR A 145 -9.50 -4.13 2.14
CA THR A 145 -9.30 -5.28 1.26
C THR A 145 -10.18 -5.17 0.03
N TRP A 146 -9.76 -5.80 -1.06
CA TRP A 146 -10.50 -5.85 -2.32
C TRP A 146 -10.19 -7.14 -3.06
N GLY A 147 -11.05 -7.51 -4.00
CA GLY A 147 -10.79 -8.56 -4.99
C GLY A 147 -10.01 -8.02 -6.17
N ALA A 148 -9.21 -8.85 -6.82
CA ALA A 148 -8.46 -8.46 -8.00
C ALA A 148 -9.37 -7.97 -9.14
N GLY A 149 -8.85 -7.10 -9.98
CA GLY A 149 -9.40 -6.82 -11.29
C GLY A 149 -9.08 -7.96 -12.26
N GLU A 150 -9.58 -7.85 -13.49
CA GLU A 150 -9.27 -8.75 -14.60
C GLU A 150 -8.55 -7.97 -15.70
N ASP A 151 -7.75 -8.66 -16.49
CA ASP A 151 -6.99 -8.12 -17.59
C ASP A 151 -6.93 -9.12 -18.75
N ASP A 152 -6.73 -8.64 -19.98
CA ASP A 152 -6.66 -9.48 -21.17
C ASP A 152 -5.29 -10.14 -21.35
N ILE A 153 -4.24 -9.55 -20.81
CA ILE A 153 -2.85 -10.02 -20.91
C ILE A 153 -2.32 -10.50 -19.57
N ASN A 154 -2.49 -9.72 -18.51
CA ASN A 154 -1.91 -10.01 -17.22
C ASN A 154 -2.80 -10.92 -16.38
N ASN A 155 -2.18 -11.91 -15.74
CA ASN A 155 -2.88 -12.67 -14.71
C ASN A 155 -3.34 -11.71 -13.58
N PRO A 156 -4.58 -11.85 -13.06
CA PRO A 156 -5.07 -11.00 -11.96
C PRO A 156 -4.14 -10.92 -10.74
N ALA A 157 -3.35 -11.97 -10.48
CA ALA A 157 -2.36 -11.98 -9.41
C ALA A 157 -1.16 -11.05 -9.67
N ASN A 158 -0.93 -10.63 -10.90
CA ASN A 158 0.17 -9.77 -11.31
C ASN A 158 -0.24 -8.30 -11.46
N LEU A 159 -1.52 -7.98 -11.29
CA LEU A 159 -1.99 -6.60 -11.33
C LEU A 159 -1.47 -5.79 -10.13
N TYR A 160 -1.22 -4.54 -10.39
CA TYR A 160 -0.86 -3.55 -9.38
C TYR A 160 -2.08 -2.71 -8.99
N TYR A 161 -2.02 -2.06 -7.84
CA TYR A 161 -3.16 -1.31 -7.34
C TYR A 161 -2.75 0.08 -6.85
N ASN A 162 -3.61 1.05 -7.13
CA ASN A 162 -3.63 2.34 -6.47
C ASN A 162 -4.84 2.37 -5.52
N ILE A 163 -4.63 2.89 -4.32
CA ILE A 163 -5.70 3.27 -3.40
C ILE A 163 -5.62 4.77 -3.15
N ARG A 164 -6.76 5.42 -3.08
CA ARG A 164 -6.88 6.78 -2.57
C ARG A 164 -7.84 6.80 -1.39
N VAL A 165 -7.54 7.62 -0.42
CA VAL A 165 -8.37 7.83 0.79
C VAL A 165 -8.42 9.31 1.09
N GLY A 166 -9.60 9.85 1.25
CA GLY A 166 -9.81 11.26 1.51
C GLY A 166 -10.95 11.55 2.49
N THR A 167 -11.09 12.81 2.88
CA THR A 167 -12.13 13.32 3.78
C THR A 167 -13.35 13.87 3.02
N SER A 168 -13.31 13.81 1.70
CA SER A 168 -14.40 14.22 0.80
C SER A 168 -14.47 13.27 -0.40
N PRO A 169 -15.62 13.17 -1.09
CA PRO A 169 -15.73 12.38 -2.31
C PRO A 169 -14.66 12.76 -3.34
N GLY A 170 -14.02 11.76 -3.94
CA GLY A 170 -12.91 11.93 -4.88
C GLY A 170 -11.60 12.39 -4.26
N GLY A 171 -11.57 12.62 -2.95
CA GLY A 171 -10.43 13.14 -2.23
C GLY A 171 -9.30 12.12 -2.03
N ASN A 172 -8.11 12.66 -1.69
CA ASN A 172 -6.89 11.89 -1.48
C ASN A 172 -6.03 12.46 -0.34
N GLN A 173 -6.66 13.17 0.62
CA GLN A 173 -5.96 13.91 1.66
C GLN A 173 -5.24 13.00 2.66
N LEU A 174 -5.74 11.79 2.87
CA LEU A 174 -5.09 10.81 3.76
C LEU A 174 -4.06 9.97 2.99
N LEU A 175 -4.41 9.57 1.78
CA LEU A 175 -3.51 8.84 0.89
C LEU A 175 -3.76 9.25 -0.56
N SER A 176 -2.69 9.74 -1.19
CA SER A 176 -2.69 10.09 -2.60
C SER A 176 -2.17 8.94 -3.45
N SER A 177 -2.85 8.68 -4.55
CA SER A 177 -2.35 7.84 -5.63
C SER A 177 -1.30 8.54 -6.51
N ALA A 178 -0.99 9.81 -6.25
CA ALA A 178 0.05 10.52 -6.97
C ALA A 178 1.43 10.00 -6.60
N VAL A 179 1.85 8.93 -7.24
CA VAL A 179 3.21 8.37 -7.10
C VAL A 179 4.09 9.04 -8.14
N LYS A 180 5.29 9.45 -7.73
CA LYS A 180 6.28 10.06 -8.64
C LYS A 180 6.78 9.13 -9.75
N PHE A 181 6.53 7.83 -9.61
CA PHE A 181 6.96 6.78 -10.55
C PHE A 181 5.77 5.89 -10.89
N ASN A 182 5.49 5.77 -12.10
CA ASN A 182 4.40 5.25 -12.90
C ASN A 182 3.61 4.00 -12.48
N PHE A 183 3.94 3.33 -11.40
CA PHE A 183 3.22 2.13 -11.03
C PHE A 183 2.17 2.40 -9.95
N SER A 184 2.26 1.76 -8.84
CA SER A 184 1.21 1.78 -7.83
C SER A 184 1.72 2.36 -6.52
N ASN A 185 0.81 2.78 -5.67
CA ASN A 185 1.17 3.20 -4.32
C ASN A 185 1.15 2.05 -3.29
N ILE A 186 0.73 0.84 -3.70
CA ILE A 186 0.66 -0.36 -2.84
C ILE A 186 1.21 -1.64 -3.46
N GLY A 187 1.68 -1.63 -4.71
CA GLY A 187 2.14 -2.84 -5.39
C GLY A 187 1.00 -3.80 -5.73
N GLN A 188 1.24 -5.10 -5.67
CA GLN A 188 0.30 -6.18 -6.02
C GLN A 188 -0.55 -6.67 -4.84
N LEU A 189 -0.52 -5.96 -3.72
CA LEU A 189 -1.26 -6.36 -2.52
C LEU A 189 -2.76 -6.10 -2.68
N LEU A 190 -3.58 -7.02 -2.21
CA LEU A 190 -5.04 -6.90 -2.13
C LEU A 190 -5.52 -6.44 -0.75
N ILE A 191 -4.59 -5.97 0.07
CA ILE A 191 -4.84 -5.49 1.42
C ILE A 191 -3.94 -4.30 1.75
N ARG A 192 -4.50 -3.33 2.46
CA ARG A 192 -3.73 -2.20 3.00
C ARG A 192 -4.23 -1.82 4.39
N GLU A 193 -3.29 -1.58 5.29
CA GLU A 193 -3.55 -1.09 6.63
C GLU A 193 -3.03 0.32 6.81
N PHE A 194 -3.81 1.16 7.50
CA PHE A 194 -3.42 2.49 7.96
C PHE A 194 -3.68 2.61 9.44
N ASN A 195 -2.75 3.27 10.12
CA ASN A 195 -2.82 3.55 11.55
C ASN A 195 -2.84 5.08 11.78
N GLN A 196 -3.27 5.48 12.98
CA GLN A 196 -3.31 6.88 13.39
C GLN A 196 -4.23 7.76 12.52
N ILE A 197 -5.30 7.18 11.98
CA ILE A 197 -6.30 7.92 11.23
C ILE A 197 -7.12 8.76 12.21
N PRO A 198 -7.24 10.09 12.02
CA PRO A 198 -8.11 10.93 12.84
C PRO A 198 -9.56 10.47 12.79
N HIS A 199 -10.34 10.81 13.81
CA HIS A 199 -11.77 10.53 13.77
C HIS A 199 -12.44 11.31 12.64
N GLY A 200 -13.44 10.70 12.00
CA GLY A 200 -14.17 11.32 10.90
C GLY A 200 -14.71 10.33 9.89
N ASN A 201 -15.43 10.89 8.92
CA ASN A 201 -15.88 10.16 7.74
C ASN A 201 -14.82 10.21 6.66
N TYR A 202 -14.64 9.12 5.97
CA TYR A 202 -13.67 8.97 4.90
C TYR A 202 -14.29 8.30 3.68
N TYR A 203 -13.72 8.61 2.53
CA TYR A 203 -14.06 8.08 1.21
C TYR A 203 -12.84 7.40 0.64
N TRP A 204 -13.03 6.26 -0.01
CA TRP A 204 -11.92 5.54 -0.60
C TRP A 204 -12.31 4.78 -1.85
N SER A 205 -11.37 4.60 -2.73
CA SER A 205 -11.51 3.81 -3.95
C SER A 205 -10.18 3.21 -4.37
N VAL A 206 -10.24 2.18 -5.20
CA VAL A 206 -9.08 1.45 -5.70
C VAL A 206 -9.11 1.41 -7.22
N GLN A 207 -7.94 1.31 -7.83
CA GLN A 207 -7.73 1.25 -9.27
C GLN A 207 -6.72 0.14 -9.56
N SER A 208 -6.98 -0.72 -10.53
CA SER A 208 -6.03 -1.70 -11.05
C SER A 208 -5.06 -1.06 -12.04
N ILE A 209 -3.88 -1.62 -12.16
CA ILE A 209 -2.86 -1.23 -13.12
C ILE A 209 -2.24 -2.51 -13.67
N ASP A 210 -2.13 -2.63 -14.97
CA ASP A 210 -1.50 -3.75 -15.64
C ASP A 210 0.03 -3.66 -15.66
N GLY A 211 0.68 -4.65 -16.26
CA GLY A 211 2.14 -4.69 -16.39
C GLY A 211 2.71 -3.61 -17.29
N SER A 212 1.94 -3.09 -18.25
CA SER A 212 2.33 -2.00 -19.15
C SER A 212 2.09 -0.61 -18.55
N GLY A 213 1.45 -0.53 -17.39
CA GLY A 213 1.14 0.72 -16.70
C GLY A 213 -0.22 1.32 -17.04
N GLN A 214 -1.06 0.63 -17.83
CA GLN A 214 -2.42 1.07 -18.12
C GLN A 214 -3.31 0.91 -16.89
N LYS A 215 -4.25 1.84 -16.71
CA LYS A 215 -5.04 1.96 -15.49
C LYS A 215 -6.51 1.74 -15.77
N SER A 216 -7.16 0.97 -14.91
CA SER A 216 -8.62 0.88 -14.90
C SER A 216 -9.28 2.22 -14.54
N ALA A 217 -10.58 2.31 -14.71
CA ALA A 217 -11.35 3.30 -13.97
C ALA A 217 -11.20 3.06 -12.45
N TRP A 218 -11.41 4.09 -11.64
CA TRP A 218 -11.57 3.93 -10.20
C TRP A 218 -12.83 3.13 -9.89
N THR A 219 -12.79 2.29 -8.87
CA THR A 219 -14.02 1.66 -8.34
C THR A 219 -15.03 2.72 -7.93
N GLN A 220 -16.30 2.33 -7.83
CA GLN A 220 -17.24 3.11 -7.06
C GLN A 220 -16.65 3.40 -5.68
N GLU A 221 -16.82 4.63 -5.22
CA GLU A 221 -16.25 5.07 -3.96
C GLU A 221 -17.04 4.49 -2.79
N GLU A 222 -16.31 3.95 -1.82
CA GLU A 222 -16.83 3.41 -0.58
C GLU A 222 -16.52 4.34 0.58
N THR A 223 -17.24 4.20 1.68
CA THR A 223 -17.07 5.03 2.88
C THR A 223 -16.75 4.21 4.11
N PHE A 224 -15.99 4.82 5.03
CA PHE A 224 -15.79 4.31 6.37
C PHE A 224 -15.74 5.43 7.39
N PHE A 225 -15.92 5.08 8.66
CA PHE A 225 -15.93 6.02 9.76
C PHE A 225 -14.95 5.61 10.86
N ILE A 226 -14.11 6.54 11.29
CA ILE A 226 -13.27 6.39 12.47
C ILE A 226 -13.97 7.05 13.66
N SER A 227 -14.36 6.24 14.64
CA SER A 227 -15.08 6.69 15.83
C SER A 227 -14.15 7.37 16.83
N ARG A 228 -14.66 8.38 17.54
CA ARG A 228 -14.00 8.90 18.75
C ARG A 228 -14.16 7.94 19.93
N LEU A 229 -15.22 7.13 19.90
CA LEU A 229 -15.47 6.18 20.96
C LEU A 229 -14.74 4.88 20.64
N VAL A 230 -13.91 4.48 21.55
CA VAL A 230 -13.23 3.17 21.50
C VAL A 230 -13.81 2.30 22.61
N THR A 231 -14.02 1.03 22.31
CA THR A 231 -14.43 0.06 23.34
C THR A 231 -13.26 -0.12 24.31
N SER A 232 -13.51 0.09 25.60
CA SER A 232 -12.56 -0.25 26.64
C SER A 232 -12.27 -1.77 26.61
N THR A 233 -11.04 -2.16 26.85
CA THR A 233 -10.67 -3.57 27.08
C THR A 233 -11.17 -4.08 28.44
N GLN A 234 -11.66 -3.19 29.29
CA GLN A 234 -12.21 -3.53 30.59
C GLN A 234 -13.58 -4.18 30.44
N SER A 235 -13.75 -5.35 31.02
CA SER A 235 -15.01 -6.06 31.06
C SER A 235 -15.79 -5.72 32.32
N LEU A 236 -16.95 -5.08 32.15
CA LEU A 236 -17.95 -4.93 33.22
C LEU A 236 -19.03 -6.00 33.04
N PRO A 237 -19.73 -6.42 34.13
CA PRO A 237 -20.81 -7.40 34.01
C PRO A 237 -21.91 -6.85 33.11
N GLY A 238 -22.40 -7.70 32.19
CA GLY A 238 -23.64 -7.40 31.45
C GLY A 238 -24.82 -7.47 32.35
N VAL A 239 -25.59 -6.37 32.46
CA VAL A 239 -26.80 -6.26 33.29
C VAL A 239 -27.96 -5.71 32.49
N TYR A 240 -29.17 -6.17 32.81
CA TYR A 240 -30.43 -5.63 32.31
C TYR A 240 -31.28 -5.13 33.48
N TYR A 241 -32.31 -4.34 33.21
CA TYR A 241 -33.04 -3.58 34.25
C TYR A 241 -32.09 -2.82 35.18
N SER A 242 -31.12 -2.13 34.56
CA SER A 242 -29.95 -1.60 35.22
C SER A 242 -29.96 -0.10 35.34
N SER A 243 -29.18 0.41 36.29
CA SER A 243 -28.84 1.81 36.42
C SER A 243 -27.36 1.95 36.72
N ALA A 244 -26.77 3.08 36.26
CA ALA A 244 -25.41 3.43 36.55
C ALA A 244 -25.31 4.88 37.05
N GLY A 245 -24.50 5.10 38.06
CA GLY A 245 -24.24 6.42 38.60
C GLY A 245 -22.73 6.65 38.74
N TRP A 246 -22.30 7.89 38.51
CA TRP A 246 -20.91 8.30 38.64
C TRP A 246 -20.77 9.30 39.77
N ALA A 247 -19.82 9.07 40.68
CA ALA A 247 -19.46 9.97 41.76
C ALA A 247 -18.05 9.69 42.25
N ASP A 248 -17.35 10.70 42.72
CA ASP A 248 -16.12 10.52 43.49
C ASP A 248 -16.50 10.20 44.94
N TYR A 249 -16.63 8.89 45.26
CA TYR A 249 -17.05 8.49 46.60
C TYR A 249 -15.91 8.47 47.63
N ASN A 250 -14.67 8.44 47.17
CA ASN A 250 -13.50 8.30 48.02
C ASN A 250 -12.68 9.60 48.11
N ASN A 251 -13.11 10.67 47.44
CA ASN A 251 -12.45 11.98 47.36
C ASN A 251 -11.01 11.93 46.82
N ASP A 252 -10.79 11.11 45.77
CA ASP A 252 -9.51 11.02 45.06
C ASP A 252 -9.47 11.83 43.74
N GLU A 253 -10.51 12.65 43.50
CA GLU A 253 -10.73 13.49 42.32
C GLU A 253 -10.98 12.69 41.03
N LEU A 254 -11.25 11.40 41.15
CA LEU A 254 -11.64 10.54 40.01
C LEU A 254 -13.10 10.12 40.14
N LEU A 255 -13.79 10.05 39.02
CA LEU A 255 -15.18 9.55 39.02
C LEU A 255 -15.18 8.03 39.12
N ASP A 256 -15.84 7.52 40.13
CA ASP A 256 -16.12 6.11 40.36
C ASP A 256 -17.48 5.73 39.81
N LEU A 257 -17.73 4.43 39.60
CA LEU A 257 -18.98 3.92 39.03
C LEU A 257 -19.69 3.02 39.99
N VAL A 258 -20.98 3.30 40.23
CA VAL A 258 -21.95 2.33 40.79
C VAL A 258 -22.76 1.75 39.66
N LEU A 259 -22.78 0.43 39.55
CA LEU A 259 -23.56 -0.31 38.56
C LEU A 259 -24.50 -1.29 39.27
N THR A 260 -25.79 -1.15 39.03
CA THR A 260 -26.82 -2.08 39.55
C THR A 260 -27.64 -2.67 38.40
N GLY A 261 -28.14 -3.88 38.59
CA GLY A 261 -28.99 -4.58 37.62
C GLY A 261 -29.06 -6.06 37.84
N VAL A 262 -29.64 -6.78 36.88
CA VAL A 262 -29.77 -8.25 36.90
C VAL A 262 -28.86 -8.85 35.84
N THR A 263 -28.02 -9.81 36.23
CA THR A 263 -27.18 -10.56 35.27
C THR A 263 -28.03 -11.62 34.54
N PHE A 264 -27.66 -11.96 33.31
CA PHE A 264 -28.42 -12.94 32.49
C PHE A 264 -28.52 -14.32 33.15
N SER A 265 -27.57 -14.70 33.97
CA SER A 265 -27.49 -16.03 34.60
C SER A 265 -27.91 -16.10 36.05
N GLY A 266 -28.41 -14.98 36.65
CA GLY A 266 -28.66 -15.09 38.07
C GLY A 266 -29.04 -13.80 38.81
N PRO A 267 -28.46 -13.58 39.98
CA PRO A 267 -28.93 -12.58 40.93
C PRO A 267 -28.77 -11.14 40.44
N SER A 268 -29.58 -10.25 41.03
CA SER A 268 -29.30 -8.82 40.95
C SER A 268 -27.98 -8.51 41.60
N VAL A 269 -27.26 -7.59 41.01
CA VAL A 269 -25.95 -7.12 41.48
C VAL A 269 -25.99 -5.62 41.69
N THR A 270 -25.24 -5.16 42.67
CA THR A 270 -24.89 -3.76 42.83
C THR A 270 -23.40 -3.72 43.14
N ASN A 271 -22.62 -3.25 42.19
CA ASN A 271 -21.18 -3.21 42.29
C ASN A 271 -20.70 -1.75 42.30
N LEU A 272 -19.78 -1.47 43.18
CA LEU A 272 -19.04 -0.23 43.20
C LEU A 272 -17.69 -0.46 42.52
N TYR A 273 -17.29 0.41 41.59
CA TYR A 273 -16.04 0.36 40.89
C TYR A 273 -15.27 1.65 41.14
N LYS A 274 -14.11 1.50 41.73
CA LYS A 274 -13.16 2.58 41.94
C LYS A 274 -12.35 2.86 40.67
N SER A 275 -12.25 4.12 40.31
CA SER A 275 -11.39 4.57 39.20
C SER A 275 -9.93 4.66 39.63
N SER A 276 -9.02 4.21 38.76
CA SER A 276 -7.58 4.38 38.96
C SER A 276 -6.86 4.26 37.60
N GLY A 277 -6.10 5.30 37.23
CA GLY A 277 -5.34 5.31 35.98
C GLY A 277 -6.15 5.10 34.70
N GLY A 278 -7.43 5.52 34.69
CA GLY A 278 -8.35 5.35 33.58
C GLY A 278 -9.02 3.97 33.50
N LEU A 279 -8.87 3.13 34.52
CA LEU A 279 -9.51 1.84 34.66
C LEU A 279 -10.45 1.85 35.88
N LEU A 280 -11.49 0.99 35.84
CA LEU A 280 -12.41 0.77 36.95
C LEU A 280 -12.09 -0.55 37.62
N TYR A 281 -11.91 -0.56 38.93
CA TYR A 281 -11.68 -1.75 39.73
C TYR A 281 -12.83 -1.95 40.68
N GLN A 282 -13.39 -3.18 40.74
CA GLN A 282 -14.45 -3.47 41.68
C GLN A 282 -13.93 -3.27 43.12
N ASP A 283 -14.62 -2.44 43.92
CA ASP A 283 -14.28 -2.28 45.32
C ASP A 283 -14.99 -3.40 46.13
N LEU A 284 -14.21 -4.44 46.43
CA LEU A 284 -14.68 -5.60 47.17
C LEU A 284 -14.85 -5.32 48.68
N ASN A 285 -14.39 -4.15 49.18
CA ASN A 285 -14.50 -3.78 50.59
C ASN A 285 -15.85 -3.11 50.90
N GLN A 286 -16.62 -2.81 49.86
CA GLN A 286 -17.96 -2.21 50.01
C GLN A 286 -19.04 -3.25 49.74
N GLU A 287 -19.74 -3.65 50.80
CA GLU A 287 -20.93 -4.47 50.67
C GLU A 287 -22.13 -3.60 50.34
N MET A 288 -22.71 -3.78 49.16
CA MET A 288 -23.90 -3.08 48.74
C MET A 288 -25.07 -4.05 48.58
N ASN A 289 -26.24 -3.66 49.08
CA ASN A 289 -27.44 -4.43 48.86
C ASN A 289 -27.86 -4.40 47.40
N SER A 290 -28.17 -5.56 46.85
CA SER A 290 -28.67 -5.67 45.48
C SER A 290 -30.11 -5.26 45.38
N PHE A 291 -30.45 -4.35 44.46
CA PHE A 291 -31.84 -3.90 44.20
C PHE A 291 -32.27 -4.31 42.80
N PHE A 292 -33.50 -4.77 42.71
CA PHE A 292 -34.15 -5.08 41.43
C PHE A 292 -34.97 -3.87 40.98
N GLY A 293 -34.72 -3.34 39.81
CA GLY A 293 -35.49 -2.24 39.24
C GLY A 293 -35.30 -0.86 39.92
N GLY A 294 -34.20 -0.67 40.66
CA GLY A 294 -33.88 0.61 41.33
C GLY A 294 -33.31 1.64 40.36
N HIS A 295 -33.67 2.92 40.62
CA HIS A 295 -33.02 4.06 39.97
C HIS A 295 -31.95 4.61 40.92
N ILE A 296 -30.71 4.84 40.39
CA ILE A 296 -29.66 5.54 41.11
C ILE A 296 -29.74 7.02 40.70
N SER A 297 -29.98 7.88 41.65
CA SER A 297 -30.05 9.36 41.51
C SER A 297 -28.83 10.01 42.12
#